data_e763870a6c1105d776a81e83565e38e8
#
_entry.id   e763870a6c1105d776a81e83565e38e8
#
_cell.length_a   1.000
_cell.length_b   1.000
_cell.length_c   1.000
_cell.angle_alpha   90.00
_cell.angle_beta   90.00
_cell.angle_gamma   90.00
#
_symmetry.space_group_name_H-M   'P 1'
#
loop_
_entity.id
_entity.type
_entity.pdbx_description
1 polymer ?
#
loop_
_entity_poly.entity_id
_entity_poly.type
_entity_poly.pdbx_seq_one_letter_code
_entity_poly.pdbx_strand_id
1 'polypeptide(L)'
;MKDNLPAIVTLSREASATEKYDNHAVAYVNDHVVRISTMTQPYHWHSHPNSDETFLVIEGGLVIEFEHGEIQLAPGQMATVSRGVRHRTRPLGRSVNLTFEAAGTKTVPSQVSASDQERI
;
A
#
# COMPACT_ATOMS: atom_id res chain seq x y z
N MET A 1 7.50 -38.26 0.77
CA MET A 1 7.73 -36.82 0.81
C MET A 1 6.66 -36.08 0.04
N LYS A 2 6.21 -34.98 0.57
CA LYS A 2 5.22 -34.22 -0.12
C LYS A 2 5.87 -33.35 -1.18
N ASP A 3 5.17 -33.13 -2.23
CA ASP A 3 5.60 -32.23 -3.27
C ASP A 3 5.58 -30.81 -2.74
N ASN A 4 6.56 -30.05 -3.17
CA ASN A 4 6.62 -28.64 -2.84
C ASN A 4 5.89 -27.82 -3.92
N LEU A 5 4.64 -28.23 -4.17
CA LEU A 5 3.83 -27.49 -5.12
C LEU A 5 3.41 -26.16 -4.50
N PRO A 6 3.63 -25.07 -5.19
CA PRO A 6 3.24 -23.77 -4.66
C PRO A 6 1.72 -23.63 -4.63
N ALA A 7 1.25 -22.89 -3.65
CA ALA A 7 -0.14 -22.50 -3.60
C ALA A 7 -0.43 -21.42 -4.62
N ILE A 8 -1.62 -21.48 -5.17
CA ILE A 8 -2.06 -20.44 -6.12
C ILE A 8 -2.86 -19.39 -5.32
N VAL A 9 -2.49 -18.15 -5.48
CA VAL A 9 -3.22 -17.02 -4.89
C VAL A 9 -4.02 -16.35 -6.00
N THR A 10 -5.33 -16.27 -5.82
CA THR A 10 -6.20 -15.60 -6.76
C THR A 10 -6.58 -14.23 -6.18
N LEU A 11 -6.02 -13.18 -6.75
CA LEU A 11 -6.15 -11.84 -6.17
C LEU A 11 -7.59 -11.37 -6.05
N SER A 12 -8.46 -11.72 -7.00
CA SER A 12 -9.87 -11.34 -6.92
C SER A 12 -10.59 -11.98 -5.73
N ARG A 13 -10.09 -13.12 -5.24
CA ARG A 13 -10.64 -13.78 -4.06
C ARG A 13 -10.07 -13.21 -2.77
N GLU A 14 -8.84 -12.69 -2.85
CA GLU A 14 -8.18 -12.09 -1.71
C GLU A 14 -8.67 -10.69 -1.44
N ALA A 15 -9.19 -10.00 -2.46
CA ALA A 15 -9.72 -8.66 -2.29
C ALA A 15 -10.93 -8.70 -1.38
N SER A 16 -10.86 -7.94 -0.30
CA SER A 16 -11.90 -7.94 0.72
C SER A 16 -13.16 -7.22 0.26
N ALA A 17 -14.30 -7.59 0.85
CA ALA A 17 -15.55 -6.87 0.66
C ALA A 17 -15.70 -5.71 1.66
N THR A 18 -14.62 -5.35 2.35
CA THR A 18 -14.65 -4.29 3.37
C THR A 18 -15.17 -2.97 2.81
N GLU A 19 -15.81 -2.21 3.67
CA GLU A 19 -16.29 -0.87 3.33
C GLU A 19 -15.27 0.20 3.71
N LYS A 20 -14.16 -0.16 4.34
CA LYS A 20 -13.16 0.79 4.81
C LYS A 20 -11.77 0.44 4.33
N TYR A 21 -11.14 -0.49 5.01
CA TYR A 21 -9.75 -0.82 4.76
C TYR A 21 -9.43 -2.24 5.21
N ASP A 22 -8.78 -2.98 4.36
CA ASP A 22 -8.23 -4.28 4.68
C ASP A 22 -6.87 -4.40 4.02
N ASN A 23 -5.92 -5.00 4.73
CA ASN A 23 -4.57 -5.20 4.24
C ASN A 23 -4.05 -6.49 4.84
N HIS A 24 -3.68 -7.44 4.00
CA HIS A 24 -3.10 -8.69 4.49
C HIS A 24 -2.08 -9.24 3.52
N ALA A 25 -1.17 -10.06 4.03
CA ALA A 25 -0.13 -10.68 3.22
C ALA A 25 -0.73 -11.78 2.36
N VAL A 26 -0.31 -11.84 1.10
CA VAL A 26 -0.74 -12.88 0.16
C VAL A 26 0.44 -13.72 -0.34
N ALA A 27 1.66 -13.23 -0.23
CA ALA A 27 2.83 -13.96 -0.68
C ALA A 27 4.09 -13.42 -0.03
N TYR A 28 5.13 -14.24 0.00
CA TYR A 28 6.45 -13.83 0.45
C TYR A 28 7.46 -14.20 -0.62
N VAL A 29 8.41 -13.33 -0.85
CA VAL A 29 9.52 -13.59 -1.76
C VAL A 29 10.79 -13.29 -0.98
N ASN A 30 11.47 -14.36 -0.54
CA ASN A 30 12.63 -14.23 0.36
C ASN A 30 12.27 -13.40 1.60
N ASP A 31 12.95 -12.30 1.84
CA ASP A 31 12.70 -11.42 2.98
C ASP A 31 11.70 -10.29 2.65
N HIS A 32 10.94 -10.44 1.57
CA HIS A 32 9.95 -9.47 1.16
C HIS A 32 8.53 -10.03 1.27
N VAL A 33 7.58 -9.17 1.46
CA VAL A 33 6.17 -9.53 1.55
C VAL A 33 5.37 -8.81 0.47
N VAL A 34 4.42 -9.53 -0.10
CA VAL A 34 3.41 -8.95 -0.99
C VAL A 34 2.12 -8.90 -0.22
N ARG A 35 1.53 -7.71 -0.13
CA ARG A 35 0.25 -7.51 0.56
C ARG A 35 -0.80 -7.07 -0.42
N ILE A 36 -2.04 -7.46 -0.18
CA ILE A 36 -3.17 -6.92 -0.91
C ILE A 36 -3.92 -5.96 0.01
N SER A 37 -4.26 -4.80 -0.54
CA SER A 37 -5.00 -3.77 0.17
C SER A 37 -6.29 -3.48 -0.57
N THR A 38 -7.40 -3.49 0.16
CA THR A 38 -8.71 -3.08 -0.36
C THR A 38 -9.15 -1.91 0.48
N MET A 39 -9.47 -0.79 -0.17
CA MET A 39 -9.77 0.42 0.56
C MET A 39 -10.81 1.28 -0.13
N THR A 40 -11.64 1.91 0.67
CA THR A 40 -12.64 2.89 0.22
C THR A 40 -12.45 4.24 0.93
N GLN A 41 -11.49 4.31 1.85
CA GLN A 41 -11.18 5.51 2.63
C GLN A 41 -9.68 5.74 2.64
N PRO A 42 -9.22 6.98 2.78
CA PRO A 42 -7.80 7.28 2.88
C PRO A 42 -7.15 6.60 4.07
N TYR A 43 -5.90 6.22 3.91
CA TYR A 43 -5.06 5.79 5.01
C TYR A 43 -4.41 7.04 5.63
N HIS A 44 -3.84 6.90 6.82
CA HIS A 44 -3.22 8.04 7.50
C HIS A 44 -1.83 8.35 6.93
N TRP A 45 -1.35 9.55 7.17
CA TRP A 45 0.02 9.93 6.81
C TRP A 45 1.01 9.11 7.62
N HIS A 46 2.05 8.61 6.95
CA HIS A 46 3.05 7.76 7.57
C HIS A 46 4.31 7.69 6.72
N SER A 47 5.33 7.02 7.25
CA SER A 47 6.54 6.70 6.52
C SER A 47 7.03 5.31 6.92
N HIS A 48 7.88 4.72 6.09
CA HIS A 48 8.52 3.44 6.37
C HIS A 48 10.03 3.67 6.42
N PRO A 49 10.63 3.75 7.61
CA PRO A 49 12.04 4.14 7.72
C PRO A 49 13.01 3.07 7.23
N ASN A 50 12.58 1.83 7.12
CA ASN A 50 13.48 0.71 6.82
C ASN A 50 13.19 -0.02 5.51
N SER A 51 12.28 0.48 4.68
CA SER A 51 11.98 -0.17 3.41
C SER A 51 11.35 0.77 2.41
N ASP A 52 11.70 0.58 1.14
CA ASP A 52 10.91 1.13 0.05
C ASP A 52 9.59 0.36 0.00
N GLU A 53 8.59 0.96 -0.59
CA GLU A 53 7.28 0.32 -0.78
C GLU A 53 6.81 0.56 -2.20
N THR A 54 6.56 -0.52 -2.95
CA THR A 54 6.06 -0.42 -4.31
C THR A 54 4.56 -0.73 -4.31
N PHE A 55 3.80 0.15 -4.94
CA PHE A 55 2.36 -0.02 -5.12
C PHE A 55 2.06 -0.42 -6.55
N LEU A 56 1.17 -1.39 -6.73
CA LEU A 56 0.66 -1.81 -8.03
C LEU A 56 -0.86 -1.84 -7.94
N VAL A 57 -1.54 -1.02 -8.72
CA VAL A 57 -3.00 -0.99 -8.70
C VAL A 57 -3.55 -2.12 -9.54
N ILE A 58 -4.50 -2.86 -8.97
CA ILE A 58 -5.18 -3.98 -9.62
C ILE A 58 -6.56 -3.55 -10.11
N GLU A 59 -7.27 -2.76 -9.28
CA GLU A 59 -8.66 -2.41 -9.55
C GLU A 59 -8.93 -1.03 -8.96
N GLY A 60 -9.75 -0.24 -9.65
CA GLY A 60 -10.03 1.12 -9.22
C GLY A 60 -8.85 2.04 -9.49
N GLY A 61 -8.64 3.02 -8.66
CA GLY A 61 -7.53 3.94 -8.77
C GLY A 61 -6.97 4.27 -7.40
N LEU A 62 -5.73 4.73 -7.38
CA LEU A 62 -5.05 5.06 -6.12
C LEU A 62 -4.28 6.36 -6.31
N VAL A 63 -4.50 7.30 -5.42
CA VAL A 63 -3.68 8.50 -5.34
C VAL A 63 -2.70 8.31 -4.20
N ILE A 64 -1.43 8.57 -4.46
CA ILE A 64 -0.41 8.61 -3.41
C ILE A 64 -0.05 10.07 -3.21
N GLU A 65 -0.31 10.59 -2.02
CA GLU A 65 -0.07 11.98 -1.68
C GLU A 65 1.26 12.12 -0.96
N PHE A 66 1.99 13.15 -1.34
CA PHE A 66 3.27 13.52 -0.74
C PHE A 66 3.18 14.95 -0.24
N GLU A 67 4.18 15.40 0.47
CA GLU A 67 4.18 16.75 1.03
C GLU A 67 3.99 17.83 -0.04
N HIS A 68 4.58 17.65 -1.21
CA HIS A 68 4.59 18.68 -2.26
C HIS A 68 3.91 18.25 -3.56
N GLY A 69 3.07 17.26 -3.51
CA GLY A 69 2.37 16.83 -4.71
C GLY A 69 1.76 15.45 -4.54
N GLU A 70 1.21 14.95 -5.60
CA GLU A 70 0.59 13.63 -5.60
C GLU A 70 0.75 12.97 -6.95
N ILE A 71 0.65 11.65 -6.96
CA ILE A 71 0.59 10.87 -8.19
C ILE A 71 -0.68 10.03 -8.17
N GLN A 72 -1.17 9.71 -9.34
CA GLN A 72 -2.35 8.89 -9.49
C GLN A 72 -2.01 7.66 -10.32
N LEU A 73 -2.38 6.48 -9.79
CA LEU A 73 -2.16 5.20 -10.46
C LEU A 73 -3.48 4.62 -10.91
N ALA A 74 -3.52 4.21 -12.17
CA ALA A 74 -4.63 3.44 -12.74
C ALA A 74 -4.30 1.95 -12.68
N PRO A 75 -5.28 1.06 -12.89
CA PRO A 75 -5.01 -0.38 -12.91
C PRO A 75 -3.86 -0.73 -13.86
N GLY A 76 -2.95 -1.58 -13.38
CA GLY A 76 -1.77 -1.97 -14.12
C GLY A 76 -0.59 -1.02 -13.98
N GLN A 77 -0.73 0.06 -13.25
CA GLN A 77 0.37 0.99 -13.03
C GLN A 77 0.97 0.81 -11.63
N MET A 78 2.26 1.09 -11.52
CA MET A 78 2.98 0.94 -10.27
C MET A 78 3.90 2.11 -10.02
N ALA A 79 4.22 2.34 -8.76
CA ALA A 79 5.19 3.35 -8.34
C ALA A 79 5.82 2.91 -7.03
N THR A 80 7.05 3.35 -6.80
CA THR A 80 7.78 3.02 -5.58
C THR A 80 7.97 4.27 -4.74
N VAL A 81 7.53 4.18 -3.49
CA VAL A 81 7.80 5.21 -2.49
C VAL A 81 9.08 4.83 -1.77
N SER A 82 10.08 5.70 -1.82
CA SER A 82 11.37 5.44 -1.18
C SER A 82 11.23 5.44 0.33
N ARG A 83 12.06 4.63 0.98
CA ARG A 83 12.07 4.58 2.45
C ARG A 83 12.19 5.97 3.06
N GLY A 84 11.50 6.17 4.16
CA GLY A 84 11.54 7.42 4.90
C GLY A 84 10.68 8.54 4.32
N VAL A 85 10.13 8.36 3.14
CA VAL A 85 9.29 9.41 2.52
C VAL A 85 7.89 9.39 3.12
N ARG A 86 7.48 10.51 3.65
CA ARG A 86 6.16 10.70 4.23
C ARG A 86 5.11 10.71 3.12
N HIS A 87 4.09 9.91 3.28
CA HIS A 87 3.05 9.79 2.27
C HIS A 87 1.74 9.25 2.87
N ARG A 88 0.68 9.34 2.09
CA ARG A 88 -0.55 8.59 2.38
C ARG A 88 -1.22 8.19 1.07
N THR A 89 -2.04 7.15 1.15
CA THR A 89 -2.81 6.67 0.01
C THR A 89 -4.26 7.09 0.16
N ARG A 90 -4.87 7.41 -0.98
CA ARG A 90 -6.28 7.78 -1.06
C ARG A 90 -6.91 7.03 -2.24
N PRO A 91 -7.94 6.22 -2.01
CA PRO A 91 -8.56 5.49 -3.11
C PRO A 91 -9.46 6.39 -3.94
N LEU A 92 -9.58 6.03 -5.21
CA LEU A 92 -10.58 6.61 -6.10
C LEU A 92 -11.72 5.60 -6.17
N GLY A 93 -12.76 5.85 -5.38
CA GLY A 93 -13.79 4.85 -5.15
C GLY A 93 -13.23 3.69 -4.36
N ARG A 94 -13.56 2.45 -4.74
CA ARG A 94 -12.95 1.25 -4.17
C ARG A 94 -11.66 0.95 -4.92
N SER A 95 -10.58 0.81 -4.19
CA SER A 95 -9.27 0.50 -4.77
C SER A 95 -8.76 -0.83 -4.24
N VAL A 96 -8.21 -1.64 -5.14
CA VAL A 96 -7.49 -2.87 -4.78
C VAL A 96 -6.10 -2.73 -5.33
N ASN A 97 -5.10 -2.85 -4.46
CA ASN A 97 -3.72 -2.71 -4.86
C ASN A 97 -2.84 -3.71 -4.12
N LEU A 98 -1.70 -4.02 -4.73
CA LEU A 98 -0.65 -4.80 -4.09
C LEU A 98 0.44 -3.87 -3.62
N THR A 99 1.06 -4.22 -2.49
CA THR A 99 2.27 -3.56 -2.03
C THR A 99 3.38 -4.58 -1.87
N PHE A 100 4.60 -4.15 -2.18
CA PHE A 100 5.80 -4.97 -2.11
C PHE A 100 6.79 -4.25 -1.21
N GLU A 101 7.21 -4.91 -0.14
CA GLU A 101 8.11 -4.29 0.83
C GLU A 101 8.84 -5.35 1.64
N ALA A 102 9.87 -4.96 2.37
CA ALA A 102 10.55 -5.88 3.27
C ALA A 102 9.57 -6.40 4.32
N ALA A 103 9.66 -7.70 4.65
CA ALA A 103 8.70 -8.32 5.57
C ALA A 103 8.70 -7.69 6.96
N GLY A 104 9.84 -7.17 7.39
CA GLY A 104 9.95 -6.48 8.67
C GLY A 104 9.74 -4.97 8.61
N THR A 105 9.04 -4.49 7.59
CA THR A 105 8.80 -3.06 7.41
C THR A 105 8.05 -2.47 8.58
N LYS A 106 8.56 -1.36 9.08
CA LYS A 106 7.92 -0.59 10.14
C LYS A 106 7.11 0.54 9.53
N THR A 107 6.00 0.84 10.15
CA THR A 107 5.16 1.98 9.78
C THR A 107 5.19 2.97 10.91
N VAL A 108 5.63 4.17 10.62
CA VAL A 108 5.68 5.26 11.60
C VAL A 108 4.61 6.26 11.22
N PRO A 109 3.58 6.43 12.07
CA PRO A 109 2.57 7.46 11.83
C PRO A 109 3.25 8.82 11.79
N SER A 110 2.89 9.61 10.79
CA SER A 110 3.46 10.93 10.61
C SER A 110 2.45 11.94 11.12
N GLN A 111 2.68 12.43 12.33
CA GLN A 111 1.79 13.43 12.89
C GLN A 111 1.99 14.76 12.18
N VAL A 112 0.89 15.44 11.94
CA VAL A 112 0.94 16.77 11.36
C VAL A 112 1.37 17.75 12.45
N SER A 113 2.49 18.42 12.24
CA SER A 113 2.97 19.42 13.18
C SER A 113 2.06 20.66 13.13
N ALA A 114 2.19 21.54 14.13
CA ALA A 114 1.43 22.77 14.13
C ALA A 114 1.66 23.59 12.86
N SER A 115 2.92 23.67 12.40
CA SER A 115 3.22 24.40 11.17
C SER A 115 2.63 23.73 9.94
N ASP A 116 2.60 22.39 9.91
CA ASP A 116 1.95 21.67 8.81
C ASP A 116 0.46 21.92 8.82
N GLN A 117 -0.15 21.94 9.99
CA GLN A 117 -1.58 22.23 10.12
C GLN A 117 -1.91 23.62 9.64
N GLU A 118 -1.04 24.59 9.89
CA GLU A 118 -1.24 25.94 9.42
C GLU A 118 -1.16 26.07 7.90
N ARG A 119 -0.43 25.16 7.26
CA ARG A 119 -0.31 25.16 5.80
C ARG A 119 -1.45 24.43 5.10
N ILE A 120 -2.23 23.72 5.82
CA ILE A 120 -3.39 23.00 5.26
C ILE A 120 -4.65 23.93 5.21
#